data_f4279407bffed3e216b1f7d57b839b22
#
_entry.id   f4279407bffed3e216b1f7d57b839b22
#
_cell.length_a   1.000
_cell.length_b   1.000
_cell.length_c   1.000
_cell.angle_alpha   90.00
_cell.angle_beta   90.00
_cell.angle_gamma   90.00
#
_symmetry.space_group_name_H-M   'P 1'
#
loop_
_entity.id
_entity.type
_entity.pdbx_description
1 polymer ?
#
loop_
_entity_poly.entity_id
_entity_poly.type
_entity_poly.pdbx_seq_one_letter_code
_entity_poly.pdbx_strand_id
1 'polypeptide(L)'
;MDATTAPKQIWPPWCLLLFLLLLPGGSRGSCPAVCDCASQPRAVLCAHRRLEAVPGGLPLDTELLDLSGNRLWGLQRGMLSRLGLLQELDLSHNQLSTLEPGAFLGLQSLLTLRLQGNRLRIVGPGVFSGLSALTLLDLRLNQIVLFLDGAFGELGSLQQLEVGDNHLVFVAPGAFAGLAKLSSLTLERCNLSMVPGLALARLPALVVLRLRELDIERLPAGALRGLGQLKELEIHHWPSLEALDPGSLIGLNLSSLAITRCNLSSVPFQALHHLSFLRVLDLSQNPISAIPARRLSPLVRLQELRLSGACLTSIEAHAFHGLTAFHLLDVADNALQTLEETAFPSPDKLVTLRLSGNPLTCDCRLLWLLRLRSRLDFGTSPPACAGPQHVQGKSLREFSDILPPGHFTCKPALIQKSGPRWVIAEEGGHAVFSCSGDGDPAPTVSWMRPQGAWLGRAGRVRVLEDGTLEIRSVQLQDRGAYVCVVSNVAGNDSLRTWLEVIQVEPPNGTLSDPNITMPGIPGPFFLDSRGVAMVLVVGFLPFLTSVTLCFGLIALWSKGKGRVKHHMTFDFVAPRSSGDKNSGGNRVTAKLF
;
A
#
# COMPACT_ATOMS: atom_id res chain seq x y z
N MET A 1 -28.98 30.17 86.93
CA MET A 1 -27.94 29.62 87.81
C MET A 1 -26.97 28.88 86.89
N ASP A 2 -25.78 29.21 86.59
CA ASP A 2 -24.93 30.42 86.61
C ASP A 2 -23.98 30.37 85.41
N ALA A 3 -23.79 31.53 84.86
CA ALA A 3 -22.83 31.73 83.74
C ALA A 3 -21.41 31.77 84.35
N THR A 4 -20.47 31.16 83.66
CA THR A 4 -19.04 31.48 83.80
C THR A 4 -18.44 31.87 82.45
N THR A 5 -18.26 33.14 82.34
CA THR A 5 -17.55 33.86 81.25
C THR A 5 -16.07 33.60 81.31
N ALA A 6 -15.46 33.10 80.24
CA ALA A 6 -14.00 33.11 79.98
C ALA A 6 -13.55 34.40 79.33
N PRO A 7 -12.38 34.99 79.64
CA PRO A 7 -11.98 36.30 79.19
C PRO A 7 -11.48 36.24 77.75
N LYS A 8 -11.95 37.19 76.92
CA LYS A 8 -11.39 37.48 75.56
C LYS A 8 -9.96 38.04 75.69
N GLN A 9 -8.95 37.26 75.33
CA GLN A 9 -7.59 37.79 75.10
C GLN A 9 -7.59 38.58 73.79
N ILE A 10 -7.53 39.90 73.93
CA ILE A 10 -7.32 40.86 72.83
C ILE A 10 -5.81 40.89 72.59
N TRP A 11 -5.37 40.29 71.51
CA TRP A 11 -4.00 40.42 71.03
C TRP A 11 -3.79 41.82 70.46
N PRO A 12 -2.68 42.50 70.71
CA PRO A 12 -2.44 43.83 70.16
C PRO A 12 -2.21 43.73 68.66
N PRO A 13 -2.63 44.78 67.86
CA PRO A 13 -2.56 44.75 66.40
C PRO A 13 -1.18 44.58 65.80
N TRP A 14 -0.14 44.68 66.57
CA TRP A 14 1.27 44.49 66.14
C TRP A 14 1.63 43.01 65.92
N CYS A 15 0.98 42.04 66.52
CA CYS A 15 1.24 40.62 66.32
C CYS A 15 0.68 40.12 64.97
N LEU A 16 -0.39 40.74 64.42
CA LEU A 16 -0.89 40.41 63.10
C LEU A 16 0.01 40.88 61.95
N LEU A 17 0.77 41.97 62.18
CA LEU A 17 1.73 42.48 61.21
C LEU A 17 3.02 41.62 61.15
N LEU A 18 3.41 41.02 62.30
CA LEU A 18 4.58 40.12 62.34
C LEU A 18 4.27 38.75 61.73
N PHE A 19 3.01 38.27 61.76
CA PHE A 19 2.61 37.02 61.10
C PHE A 19 2.48 37.18 59.58
N LEU A 20 2.15 38.39 59.10
CA LEU A 20 2.13 38.71 57.65
C LEU A 20 3.52 38.87 57.06
N LEU A 21 4.55 39.14 57.91
CA LEU A 21 5.97 39.26 57.47
C LEU A 21 6.74 37.94 57.55
N LEU A 22 6.12 36.85 58.13
CA LEU A 22 6.70 35.52 58.23
C LEU A 22 6.05 34.46 57.33
N LEU A 23 5.13 34.85 56.43
CA LEU A 23 4.83 34.00 55.31
C LEU A 23 6.08 33.90 54.47
N PRO A 24 6.67 32.68 54.28
CA PRO A 24 7.75 32.54 53.35
C PRO A 24 7.20 32.99 52.02
N GLY A 25 7.60 34.16 51.56
CA GLY A 25 7.37 34.60 50.20
C GLY A 25 7.89 33.47 49.32
N GLY A 26 6.98 32.69 48.74
CA GLY A 26 7.36 31.65 47.83
C GLY A 26 8.28 32.33 46.84
N SER A 27 9.56 31.96 46.85
CA SER A 27 10.57 32.49 45.94
C SER A 27 10.02 32.23 44.54
N ARG A 28 9.51 33.29 43.89
CA ARG A 28 9.29 33.27 42.46
C ARG A 28 10.67 32.94 41.89
N GLY A 29 10.83 31.75 41.31
CA GLY A 29 12.10 31.36 40.74
C GLY A 29 12.64 32.49 39.88
N SER A 30 13.91 32.83 40.02
CA SER A 30 14.57 33.78 39.14
C SER A 30 15.01 33.06 37.87
N CYS A 31 15.03 33.77 36.73
CA CYS A 31 15.57 33.19 35.49
C CYS A 31 16.95 32.61 35.72
N PRO A 32 17.25 31.35 35.40
CA PRO A 32 18.58 30.80 35.52
C PRO A 32 19.57 31.60 34.67
N ALA A 33 20.75 31.94 35.22
CA ALA A 33 21.73 32.78 34.53
C ALA A 33 22.26 32.23 33.19
N VAL A 34 22.05 30.92 32.96
CA VAL A 34 22.46 30.24 31.71
C VAL A 34 21.34 30.22 30.64
N CYS A 35 20.18 30.76 30.96
CA CYS A 35 18.99 30.73 30.07
C CYS A 35 18.49 32.16 29.82
N ASP A 36 17.78 32.34 28.74
CA ASP A 36 17.05 33.55 28.43
C ASP A 36 15.57 33.37 28.80
N CYS A 37 14.97 34.35 29.45
CA CYS A 37 13.53 34.26 29.85
C CYS A 37 12.71 35.35 29.19
N ALA A 38 11.56 34.96 28.65
CA ALA A 38 10.55 35.84 28.08
C ALA A 38 9.32 35.91 28.99
N SER A 39 8.63 37.03 29.00
CA SER A 39 7.49 37.28 29.86
C SER A 39 6.13 36.95 29.18
N GLN A 40 6.09 36.89 27.85
CA GLN A 40 4.90 36.55 27.07
C GLN A 40 5.30 35.84 25.76
N PRO A 41 5.05 34.51 25.59
CA PRO A 41 4.64 33.58 26.66
C PRO A 41 5.71 33.48 27.76
N ARG A 42 5.39 32.96 28.93
CA ARG A 42 6.34 32.75 30.03
C ARG A 42 7.28 31.60 29.67
N ALA A 43 8.31 31.94 28.87
CA ALA A 43 9.24 30.99 28.28
C ALA A 43 10.61 31.07 28.95
N VAL A 44 11.19 29.90 29.17
CA VAL A 44 12.60 29.75 29.60
C VAL A 44 13.35 29.03 28.49
N LEU A 45 14.26 29.75 27.84
CA LEU A 45 15.01 29.30 26.66
C LEU A 45 16.45 29.00 27.06
N CYS A 46 16.77 27.73 27.14
CA CYS A 46 18.08 27.20 27.51
C CYS A 46 18.72 26.36 26.38
N ALA A 47 18.28 26.55 25.12
CA ALA A 47 18.77 25.77 24.00
C ALA A 47 20.29 26.00 23.75
N HIS A 48 20.99 24.93 23.37
CA HIS A 48 22.41 24.95 22.96
C HIS A 48 23.38 25.52 24.02
N ARG A 49 23.08 25.41 25.32
CA ARG A 49 23.88 25.90 26.44
C ARG A 49 24.87 24.86 26.99
N ARG A 50 25.01 23.69 26.35
CA ARG A 50 25.86 22.56 26.79
C ARG A 50 25.52 22.05 28.19
N LEU A 51 24.28 22.16 28.63
CA LEU A 51 23.78 21.71 29.93
C LEU A 51 23.85 20.20 30.05
N GLU A 52 24.37 19.70 31.15
CA GLU A 52 24.42 18.26 31.48
C GLU A 52 23.26 17.84 32.40
N ALA A 53 22.64 18.81 33.05
CA ALA A 53 21.46 18.63 33.91
C ALA A 53 20.48 19.79 33.72
N VAL A 54 19.21 19.57 34.09
CA VAL A 54 18.18 20.61 34.12
C VAL A 54 18.59 21.71 35.10
N PRO A 55 18.64 23.01 34.70
CA PRO A 55 19.03 24.08 35.59
C PRO A 55 18.06 24.23 36.77
N GLY A 56 18.61 24.45 37.96
CA GLY A 56 17.81 24.73 39.14
C GLY A 56 17.23 26.14 39.13
N GLY A 57 16.18 26.37 39.94
CA GLY A 57 15.61 27.72 40.12
C GLY A 57 14.67 28.17 39.00
N LEU A 58 14.15 27.25 38.16
CA LEU A 58 13.18 27.56 37.13
C LEU A 58 11.92 28.26 37.71
N PRO A 59 11.43 29.34 37.08
CA PRO A 59 10.19 30.00 37.51
C PRO A 59 9.02 29.03 37.52
N LEU A 60 8.20 29.04 38.56
CA LEU A 60 7.07 28.10 38.73
C LEU A 60 5.92 28.37 37.75
N ASP A 61 5.90 29.54 37.18
CA ASP A 61 4.91 30.01 36.21
C ASP A 61 5.36 29.82 34.74
N THR A 62 6.44 29.04 34.50
CA THR A 62 6.92 28.71 33.17
C THR A 62 5.88 27.92 32.38
N GLU A 63 5.54 28.41 31.18
CA GLU A 63 4.62 27.77 30.24
C GLU A 63 5.35 27.03 29.11
N LEU A 64 6.54 27.54 28.69
CA LEU A 64 7.40 26.92 27.69
C LEU A 64 8.82 26.78 28.24
N LEU A 65 9.37 25.55 28.16
CA LEU A 65 10.74 25.26 28.54
C LEU A 65 11.48 24.60 27.36
N ASP A 66 12.45 25.33 26.83
CA ASP A 66 13.34 24.84 25.76
C ASP A 66 14.69 24.46 26.34
N LEU A 67 14.97 23.17 26.37
CA LEU A 67 16.24 22.54 26.77
C LEU A 67 16.91 21.84 25.58
N SER A 68 16.52 22.15 24.37
CA SER A 68 17.00 21.49 23.15
C SER A 68 18.51 21.72 22.90
N GLY A 69 19.15 20.78 22.20
CA GLY A 69 20.55 20.92 21.79
C GLY A 69 21.56 20.93 22.95
N ASN A 70 21.24 20.30 24.06
CA ASN A 70 22.11 20.22 25.24
C ASN A 70 22.77 18.82 25.39
N ARG A 71 23.28 18.49 26.55
CA ARG A 71 23.96 17.23 26.87
C ARG A 71 23.30 16.46 27.99
N LEU A 72 21.98 16.63 28.15
CA LEU A 72 21.22 15.92 29.16
C LEU A 72 21.25 14.42 28.87
N TRP A 73 21.65 13.60 29.85
CA TRP A 73 21.81 12.16 29.72
C TRP A 73 20.65 11.34 30.32
N GLY A 74 19.88 11.93 31.23
CA GLY A 74 18.71 11.30 31.85
C GLY A 74 17.83 12.31 32.59
N LEU A 75 16.59 11.92 32.87
CA LEU A 75 15.64 12.66 33.70
C LEU A 75 15.25 11.78 34.87
N GLN A 76 15.48 12.26 36.08
CA GLN A 76 15.10 11.58 37.31
C GLN A 76 13.62 11.81 37.64
N ARG A 77 13.06 10.90 38.43
CA ARG A 77 11.66 10.97 38.85
C ARG A 77 11.35 12.32 39.52
N GLY A 78 10.31 13.00 39.05
CA GLY A 78 9.78 14.24 39.64
C GLY A 78 10.70 15.47 39.55
N MET A 79 11.79 15.43 38.77
CA MET A 79 12.72 16.56 38.61
C MET A 79 12.01 17.84 38.15
N LEU A 80 10.99 17.73 37.30
CA LEU A 80 10.20 18.85 36.77
C LEU A 80 8.86 19.03 37.49
N SER A 81 8.60 18.34 38.60
CA SER A 81 7.27 18.24 39.24
C SER A 81 6.67 19.57 39.71
N ARG A 82 7.52 20.59 39.88
CA ARG A 82 7.08 21.94 40.32
C ARG A 82 6.54 22.82 39.18
N LEU A 83 6.72 22.41 37.92
CA LEU A 83 6.31 23.20 36.74
C LEU A 83 4.91 22.81 36.26
N GLY A 84 3.91 22.90 37.15
CA GLY A 84 2.53 22.49 36.88
C GLY A 84 1.81 23.25 35.76
N LEU A 85 2.28 24.44 35.39
CA LEU A 85 1.73 25.29 34.32
C LEU A 85 2.42 25.07 32.97
N LEU A 86 3.45 24.22 32.90
CA LEU A 86 4.21 23.96 31.69
C LEU A 86 3.33 23.32 30.61
N GLN A 87 3.28 23.97 29.43
CA GLN A 87 2.50 23.53 28.26
C GLN A 87 3.39 22.93 27.16
N GLU A 88 4.60 23.46 26.99
CA GLU A 88 5.55 22.95 26.00
C GLU A 88 6.89 22.64 26.66
N LEU A 89 7.41 21.44 26.40
CA LEU A 89 8.73 20.99 26.84
C LEU A 89 9.50 20.47 25.64
N ASP A 90 10.60 21.15 25.32
CA ASP A 90 11.51 20.70 24.27
C ASP A 90 12.81 20.15 24.90
N LEU A 91 13.02 18.85 24.74
CA LEU A 91 14.21 18.09 25.14
C LEU A 91 14.93 17.50 23.94
N SER A 92 14.64 18.01 22.74
CA SER A 92 15.18 17.47 21.51
C SER A 92 16.71 17.65 21.44
N HIS A 93 17.36 16.79 20.65
CA HIS A 93 18.81 16.83 20.40
C HIS A 93 19.67 16.85 21.68
N ASN A 94 19.34 15.97 22.62
CA ASN A 94 20.09 15.71 23.83
C ASN A 94 20.76 14.31 23.79
N GLN A 95 21.20 13.81 24.92
CA GLN A 95 21.82 12.49 25.06
C GLN A 95 21.00 11.57 25.95
N LEU A 96 19.68 11.81 26.08
CA LEU A 96 18.80 11.04 26.94
C LEU A 96 18.78 9.58 26.48
N SER A 97 19.32 8.69 27.32
CA SER A 97 19.36 7.24 27.06
C SER A 97 18.32 6.50 27.88
N THR A 98 17.95 7.05 29.03
CA THR A 98 16.96 6.48 29.96
C THR A 98 16.05 7.58 30.49
N LEU A 99 14.77 7.23 30.62
CA LEU A 99 13.76 8.03 31.31
C LEU A 99 13.24 7.18 32.48
N GLU A 100 13.36 7.68 33.69
CA GLU A 100 12.83 6.96 34.84
C GLU A 100 11.29 6.96 34.84
N PRO A 101 10.62 5.90 35.32
CA PRO A 101 9.18 5.94 35.53
C PRO A 101 8.81 7.12 36.43
N GLY A 102 7.90 7.99 35.94
CA GLY A 102 7.51 9.20 36.63
C GLY A 102 8.48 10.40 36.46
N ALA A 103 9.37 10.40 35.47
CA ALA A 103 10.24 11.55 35.16
C ALA A 103 9.44 12.83 34.89
N PHE A 104 8.25 12.72 34.34
CA PHE A 104 7.35 13.82 34.00
C PHE A 104 6.20 14.04 35.02
N LEU A 105 6.29 13.45 36.20
CA LEU A 105 5.27 13.66 37.25
C LEU A 105 5.14 15.15 37.59
N GLY A 106 3.88 15.61 37.71
CA GLY A 106 3.56 17.00 38.04
C GLY A 106 3.28 17.90 36.82
N LEU A 107 3.63 17.47 35.59
CA LEU A 107 3.41 18.23 34.35
C LEU A 107 1.99 18.03 33.79
N GLN A 108 0.98 18.30 34.61
CA GLN A 108 -0.43 18.02 34.26
C GLN A 108 -0.99 18.88 33.14
N SER A 109 -0.38 20.05 32.88
CA SER A 109 -0.77 20.99 31.82
C SER A 109 0.01 20.80 30.52
N LEU A 110 0.96 19.86 30.46
CA LEU A 110 1.83 19.68 29.30
C LEU A 110 1.03 19.18 28.09
N LEU A 111 1.10 19.96 27.00
CA LEU A 111 0.40 19.69 25.72
C LEU A 111 1.36 19.10 24.69
N THR A 112 2.60 19.58 24.68
CA THR A 112 3.61 19.18 23.69
C THR A 112 4.90 18.74 24.37
N LEU A 113 5.35 17.53 24.04
CA LEU A 113 6.65 16.98 24.48
C LEU A 113 7.48 16.58 23.28
N ARG A 114 8.65 17.22 23.11
CA ARG A 114 9.62 16.88 22.07
C ARG A 114 10.82 16.16 22.67
N LEU A 115 11.04 14.92 22.22
CA LEU A 115 12.16 14.04 22.64
C LEU A 115 12.99 13.58 21.43
N GLN A 116 12.78 14.19 20.26
CA GLN A 116 13.49 13.80 19.04
C GLN A 116 15.01 13.99 19.17
N GLY A 117 15.78 13.17 18.44
CA GLY A 117 17.24 13.30 18.40
C GLY A 117 17.93 12.92 19.72
N ASN A 118 17.40 11.95 20.46
CA ASN A 118 17.98 11.42 21.68
C ASN A 118 18.53 9.99 21.49
N ARG A 119 18.83 9.29 22.58
CA ARG A 119 19.39 7.92 22.58
C ARG A 119 18.48 6.91 23.29
N LEU A 120 17.18 7.16 23.33
CA LEU A 120 16.20 6.28 23.97
C LEU A 120 16.15 4.94 23.23
N ARG A 121 16.20 3.82 23.98
CA ARG A 121 16.20 2.46 23.42
C ARG A 121 14.92 1.69 23.70
N ILE A 122 14.34 1.89 24.85
CA ILE A 122 13.14 1.17 25.30
C ILE A 122 12.16 2.17 25.89
N VAL A 123 10.89 2.05 25.49
CA VAL A 123 9.79 2.78 26.14
C VAL A 123 8.94 1.75 26.89
N GLY A 124 9.03 1.82 28.21
CA GLY A 124 8.29 0.94 29.12
C GLY A 124 7.11 1.62 29.82
N PRO A 125 6.35 0.87 30.60
CA PRO A 125 5.22 1.42 31.34
C PRO A 125 5.68 2.47 32.37
N GLY A 126 4.85 3.50 32.59
CA GLY A 126 5.08 4.53 33.60
C GLY A 126 6.08 5.62 33.22
N VAL A 127 6.78 5.54 32.08
CA VAL A 127 7.72 6.57 31.64
C VAL A 127 7.02 7.92 31.46
N PHE A 128 5.84 7.92 30.87
CA PHE A 128 5.05 9.12 30.60
C PHE A 128 3.94 9.37 31.64
N SER A 129 4.08 8.80 32.84
CA SER A 129 3.11 9.01 33.92
C SER A 129 2.99 10.48 34.30
N GLY A 130 1.76 10.95 34.48
CA GLY A 130 1.43 12.33 34.86
C GLY A 130 1.15 13.26 33.68
N LEU A 131 1.30 12.81 32.43
CA LEU A 131 1.09 13.62 31.21
C LEU A 131 -0.35 13.49 30.68
N SER A 132 -1.36 13.68 31.54
CA SER A 132 -2.76 13.45 31.19
C SER A 132 -3.32 14.42 30.13
N ALA A 133 -2.75 15.62 29.99
CA ALA A 133 -3.15 16.63 29.01
C ALA A 133 -2.38 16.53 27.68
N LEU A 134 -1.35 15.70 27.58
CA LEU A 134 -0.45 15.66 26.44
C LEU A 134 -1.22 15.35 25.13
N THR A 135 -1.01 16.20 24.12
CA THR A 135 -1.65 16.09 22.78
C THR A 135 -0.66 15.67 21.70
N LEU A 136 0.62 16.08 21.80
CA LEU A 136 1.67 15.75 20.85
C LEU A 136 2.89 15.17 21.55
N LEU A 137 3.35 14.01 21.09
CA LEU A 137 4.60 13.37 21.52
C LEU A 137 5.47 13.06 20.30
N ASP A 138 6.68 13.65 20.27
CA ASP A 138 7.66 13.41 19.21
C ASP A 138 8.84 12.57 19.75
N LEU A 139 8.94 11.33 19.26
CA LEU A 139 10.01 10.36 19.59
C LEU A 139 10.95 10.09 18.40
N ARG A 140 10.90 10.87 17.33
CA ARG A 140 11.71 10.65 16.13
C ARG A 140 13.21 10.73 16.44
N LEU A 141 14.03 10.14 15.54
CA LEU A 141 15.50 10.20 15.62
C LEU A 141 16.04 9.71 16.96
N ASN A 142 15.54 8.57 17.44
CA ASN A 142 16.02 7.89 18.63
C ASN A 142 16.61 6.51 18.26
N GLN A 143 16.89 5.69 19.26
CA GLN A 143 17.40 4.32 19.10
C GLN A 143 16.36 3.29 19.60
N ILE A 144 15.05 3.61 19.52
CA ILE A 144 13.99 2.79 20.11
C ILE A 144 13.88 1.49 19.32
N VAL A 145 14.03 0.35 20.02
CA VAL A 145 13.98 -1.00 19.46
C VAL A 145 12.60 -1.63 19.66
N LEU A 146 11.96 -1.32 20.80
CA LEU A 146 10.66 -1.91 21.12
C LEU A 146 9.80 -1.02 22.01
N PHE A 147 8.47 -1.16 21.86
CA PHE A 147 7.48 -0.63 22.79
C PHE A 147 6.88 -1.78 23.59
N LEU A 148 6.92 -1.67 24.91
CA LEU A 148 6.34 -2.65 25.82
C LEU A 148 4.83 -2.42 26.04
N ASP A 149 4.15 -3.41 26.57
CA ASP A 149 2.75 -3.26 26.98
C ASP A 149 2.60 -2.12 28.01
N GLY A 150 1.59 -1.26 27.79
CA GLY A 150 1.34 -0.10 28.66
C GLY A 150 2.36 1.05 28.52
N ALA A 151 3.23 1.05 27.52
CA ALA A 151 4.22 2.12 27.30
C ALA A 151 3.60 3.53 27.25
N PHE A 152 2.39 3.66 26.71
CA PHE A 152 1.65 4.92 26.56
C PHE A 152 0.34 4.93 27.38
N GLY A 153 0.21 4.06 28.40
CA GLY A 153 -1.07 3.77 29.06
C GLY A 153 -1.79 4.96 29.70
N GLU A 154 -1.05 6.01 30.10
CA GLU A 154 -1.62 7.19 30.77
C GLU A 154 -1.86 8.38 29.83
N LEU A 155 -1.53 8.26 28.54
CA LEU A 155 -1.62 9.35 27.57
C LEU A 155 -3.02 9.43 26.91
N GLY A 156 -4.08 9.46 27.72
CA GLY A 156 -5.47 9.43 27.23
C GLY A 156 -5.88 10.62 26.36
N SER A 157 -5.17 11.74 26.41
CA SER A 157 -5.43 12.94 25.60
C SER A 157 -4.55 13.03 24.35
N LEU A 158 -3.59 12.12 24.15
CA LEU A 158 -2.67 12.17 23.02
C LEU A 158 -3.41 12.06 21.69
N GLN A 159 -3.14 13.01 20.79
CA GLN A 159 -3.75 13.10 19.46
C GLN A 159 -2.75 12.73 18.36
N GLN A 160 -1.47 13.05 18.55
CA GLN A 160 -0.43 12.84 17.55
C GLN A 160 0.80 12.17 18.18
N LEU A 161 1.23 11.06 17.59
CA LEU A 161 2.43 10.32 17.99
C LEU A 161 3.33 10.13 16.77
N GLU A 162 4.56 10.66 16.85
CA GLU A 162 5.59 10.58 15.81
C GLU A 162 6.71 9.64 16.25
N VAL A 163 7.00 8.61 15.45
CA VAL A 163 7.98 7.55 15.78
C VAL A 163 8.90 7.27 14.60
N GLY A 164 9.31 8.30 13.86
CA GLY A 164 10.23 8.13 12.73
C GLY A 164 11.69 7.94 13.14
N ASP A 165 12.50 7.37 12.25
CA ASP A 165 13.96 7.25 12.44
C ASP A 165 14.34 6.55 13.75
N ASN A 166 13.79 5.34 13.94
CA ASN A 166 14.07 4.50 15.08
C ASN A 166 14.46 3.08 14.63
N HIS A 167 15.09 2.30 15.50
CA HIS A 167 15.41 0.89 15.24
C HIS A 167 14.26 -0.05 15.64
N LEU A 168 13.01 0.41 15.59
CA LEU A 168 11.84 -0.29 16.08
C LEU A 168 11.61 -1.59 15.30
N VAL A 169 11.78 -2.73 15.96
CA VAL A 169 11.55 -4.07 15.40
C VAL A 169 10.27 -4.72 15.93
N PHE A 170 9.79 -4.28 17.10
CA PHE A 170 8.63 -4.89 17.75
C PHE A 170 7.79 -3.89 18.53
N VAL A 171 6.46 -4.04 18.40
CA VAL A 171 5.45 -3.31 19.18
C VAL A 171 4.57 -4.33 19.87
N ALA A 172 4.59 -4.34 21.20
CA ALA A 172 3.78 -5.27 21.99
C ALA A 172 2.26 -5.03 21.76
N PRO A 173 1.41 -6.06 21.80
CA PRO A 173 -0.03 -5.94 21.54
C PRO A 173 -0.77 -4.92 22.41
N GLY A 174 -0.30 -4.67 23.63
CA GLY A 174 -0.84 -3.68 24.56
C GLY A 174 -0.07 -2.36 24.61
N ALA A 175 0.91 -2.13 23.73
CA ALA A 175 1.75 -0.93 23.75
C ALA A 175 0.92 0.36 23.62
N PHE A 176 -0.05 0.38 22.71
CA PHE A 176 -0.93 1.53 22.46
C PHE A 176 -2.21 1.52 23.30
N ALA A 177 -2.33 0.60 24.27
CA ALA A 177 -3.47 0.62 25.18
C ALA A 177 -3.47 1.92 26.00
N GLY A 178 -4.63 2.60 26.08
CA GLY A 178 -4.77 3.89 26.79
C GLY A 178 -4.76 5.12 25.86
N LEU A 179 -4.31 5.01 24.59
CA LEU A 179 -4.32 6.11 23.61
C LEU A 179 -5.73 6.32 23.04
N ALA A 180 -6.68 6.72 23.89
CA ALA A 180 -8.09 6.81 23.53
C ALA A 180 -8.42 7.88 22.48
N LYS A 181 -7.61 8.96 22.39
CA LYS A 181 -7.84 10.10 21.49
C LYS A 181 -6.81 10.20 20.36
N LEU A 182 -5.93 9.19 20.19
CA LEU A 182 -4.91 9.24 19.15
C LEU A 182 -5.58 9.23 17.77
N SER A 183 -5.44 10.35 17.06
CA SER A 183 -6.02 10.55 15.74
C SER A 183 -5.01 10.40 14.60
N SER A 184 -3.73 10.62 14.86
CA SER A 184 -2.65 10.51 13.87
C SER A 184 -1.47 9.71 14.43
N LEU A 185 -1.02 8.71 13.67
CA LEU A 185 0.16 7.90 13.96
C LEU A 185 1.05 7.82 12.74
N THR A 186 2.33 8.16 12.91
CA THR A 186 3.36 8.02 11.89
C THR A 186 4.44 7.05 12.35
N LEU A 187 4.66 5.98 11.56
CA LEU A 187 5.79 5.06 11.67
C LEU A 187 6.63 5.19 10.41
N GLU A 188 7.84 5.67 10.56
CA GLU A 188 8.71 6.00 9.42
C GLU A 188 10.14 5.52 9.71
N ARG A 189 10.81 4.94 8.70
CA ARG A 189 12.20 4.46 8.82
C ARG A 189 12.45 3.64 10.09
N CYS A 190 11.63 2.60 10.27
CA CYS A 190 11.73 1.63 11.35
C CYS A 190 12.08 0.24 10.79
N ASN A 191 12.62 -0.65 11.63
CA ASN A 191 13.01 -2.01 11.24
C ASN A 191 11.87 -3.04 11.43
N LEU A 192 10.61 -2.61 11.26
CA LEU A 192 9.45 -3.49 11.37
C LEU A 192 9.39 -4.43 10.17
N SER A 193 9.35 -5.74 10.41
CA SER A 193 9.16 -6.76 9.37
C SER A 193 7.68 -7.03 9.05
N MET A 194 6.77 -6.54 9.89
CA MET A 194 5.31 -6.66 9.70
C MET A 194 4.57 -5.48 10.36
N VAL A 195 3.39 -5.19 9.85
CA VAL A 195 2.49 -4.20 10.47
C VAL A 195 2.03 -4.71 11.84
N PRO A 196 2.17 -3.94 12.93
CA PRO A 196 1.79 -4.36 14.28
C PRO A 196 0.26 -4.30 14.50
N GLY A 197 -0.50 -5.09 13.76
CA GLY A 197 -1.97 -5.03 13.69
C GLY A 197 -2.67 -5.18 15.04
N LEU A 198 -2.17 -6.03 15.94
CA LEU A 198 -2.76 -6.23 17.28
C LEU A 198 -2.61 -4.98 18.16
N ALA A 199 -1.50 -4.27 18.06
CA ALA A 199 -1.30 -3.02 18.76
C ALA A 199 -2.15 -1.90 18.17
N LEU A 200 -2.18 -1.79 16.82
CA LEU A 200 -2.99 -0.81 16.11
C LEU A 200 -4.49 -0.96 16.40
N ALA A 201 -4.98 -2.19 16.54
CA ALA A 201 -6.38 -2.46 16.89
C ALA A 201 -6.82 -1.88 18.24
N ARG A 202 -5.89 -1.41 19.08
CA ARG A 202 -6.16 -0.71 20.34
C ARG A 202 -6.39 0.80 20.20
N LEU A 203 -6.36 1.34 18.97
CA LEU A 203 -6.48 2.76 18.66
C LEU A 203 -7.88 3.09 18.10
N PRO A 204 -8.89 3.31 18.95
CA PRO A 204 -10.29 3.45 18.53
C PRO A 204 -10.56 4.75 17.76
N ALA A 205 -9.77 5.79 17.98
CA ALA A 205 -9.96 7.13 17.39
C ALA A 205 -9.02 7.43 16.21
N LEU A 206 -8.24 6.44 15.75
CA LEU A 206 -7.24 6.68 14.71
C LEU A 206 -7.91 7.02 13.37
N VAL A 207 -7.59 8.21 12.85
CA VAL A 207 -8.09 8.75 11.57
C VAL A 207 -7.03 8.69 10.49
N VAL A 208 -5.77 8.96 10.84
CA VAL A 208 -4.64 9.04 9.92
C VAL A 208 -3.54 8.07 10.34
N LEU A 209 -3.18 7.16 9.44
CA LEU A 209 -2.06 6.23 9.63
C LEU A 209 -1.07 6.40 8.48
N ARG A 210 0.18 6.77 8.82
CA ARG A 210 1.29 6.89 7.87
C ARG A 210 2.35 5.84 8.17
N LEU A 211 2.62 5.00 7.19
CA LEU A 211 3.60 3.93 7.21
C LEU A 211 4.62 4.19 6.10
N ARG A 212 5.76 4.77 6.45
CA ARG A 212 6.72 5.28 5.47
C ARG A 212 8.08 4.62 5.61
N GLU A 213 8.70 4.34 4.47
CA GLU A 213 10.07 3.81 4.41
C GLU A 213 10.28 2.59 5.32
N LEU A 214 9.38 1.60 5.21
CA LEU A 214 9.43 0.33 5.92
C LEU A 214 9.71 -0.80 4.92
N ASP A 215 10.53 -1.78 5.32
CA ASP A 215 10.82 -2.95 4.49
C ASP A 215 9.86 -4.11 4.83
N ILE A 216 8.58 -3.93 4.48
CA ILE A 216 7.52 -4.89 4.71
C ILE A 216 7.06 -5.46 3.37
N GLU A 217 7.21 -6.76 3.17
CA GLU A 217 6.88 -7.45 1.92
C GLU A 217 5.37 -7.56 1.67
N ARG A 218 4.58 -7.64 2.72
CA ARG A 218 3.14 -7.95 2.63
C ARG A 218 2.31 -7.15 3.63
N LEU A 219 1.12 -6.75 3.17
CA LEU A 219 0.03 -6.32 4.05
C LEU A 219 -1.00 -7.46 4.12
N PRO A 220 -0.93 -8.34 5.14
CA PRO A 220 -1.79 -9.53 5.19
C PRO A 220 -3.26 -9.18 5.43
N ALA A 221 -4.14 -10.12 5.08
CA ALA A 221 -5.57 -9.99 5.31
C ALA A 221 -5.86 -9.72 6.79
N GLY A 222 -6.62 -8.65 7.05
CA GLY A 222 -7.03 -8.25 8.40
C GLY A 222 -5.95 -7.58 9.27
N ALA A 223 -4.76 -7.26 8.73
CA ALA A 223 -3.69 -6.58 9.48
C ALA A 223 -4.14 -5.24 10.08
N LEU A 224 -5.07 -4.54 9.43
CA LEU A 224 -5.62 -3.26 9.86
C LEU A 224 -7.06 -3.39 10.41
N ARG A 225 -7.50 -4.63 10.67
CA ARG A 225 -8.83 -4.90 11.20
C ARG A 225 -8.99 -4.26 12.58
N GLY A 226 -10.04 -3.51 12.78
CA GLY A 226 -10.29 -2.78 14.05
C GLY A 226 -10.12 -1.27 13.92
N LEU A 227 -9.48 -0.78 12.86
CA LEU A 227 -9.32 0.65 12.59
C LEU A 227 -10.55 1.23 11.85
N GLY A 228 -11.74 1.04 12.38
CA GLY A 228 -13.01 1.44 11.72
C GLY A 228 -13.16 2.96 11.49
N GLN A 229 -12.43 3.79 12.23
CA GLN A 229 -12.44 5.25 12.08
C GLN A 229 -11.37 5.78 11.11
N LEU A 230 -10.51 4.90 10.59
CA LEU A 230 -9.43 5.30 9.69
C LEU A 230 -10.00 5.89 8.40
N LYS A 231 -9.55 7.10 8.06
CA LYS A 231 -9.93 7.84 6.83
C LYS A 231 -8.80 7.97 5.85
N GLU A 232 -7.57 8.07 6.35
CA GLU A 232 -6.38 8.25 5.54
C GLU A 232 -5.36 7.16 5.87
N LEU A 233 -4.97 6.40 4.86
CA LEU A 233 -3.89 5.41 4.93
C LEU A 233 -2.83 5.78 3.90
N GLU A 234 -1.62 6.00 4.36
CA GLU A 234 -0.46 6.24 3.52
C GLU A 234 0.59 5.13 3.73
N ILE A 235 0.91 4.45 2.65
CA ILE A 235 2.02 3.50 2.54
C ILE A 235 2.98 4.11 1.52
N HIS A 236 4.16 4.52 1.99
CA HIS A 236 5.13 5.20 1.15
C HIS A 236 6.48 4.51 1.23
N HIS A 237 7.05 4.21 0.04
CA HIS A 237 8.39 3.65 -0.11
C HIS A 237 8.59 2.34 0.66
N TRP A 238 7.78 1.33 0.31
CA TRP A 238 7.98 -0.06 0.69
C TRP A 238 8.52 -0.83 -0.52
N PRO A 239 9.83 -0.91 -0.70
CA PRO A 239 10.42 -1.46 -1.94
C PRO A 239 10.12 -2.94 -2.16
N SER A 240 9.87 -3.68 -1.09
CA SER A 240 9.55 -5.12 -1.13
C SER A 240 8.06 -5.43 -1.30
N LEU A 241 7.17 -4.41 -1.33
CA LEU A 241 5.72 -4.62 -1.47
C LEU A 241 5.32 -4.79 -2.94
N GLU A 242 5.14 -6.03 -3.38
CA GLU A 242 4.75 -6.37 -4.76
C GLU A 242 3.24 -6.48 -4.98
N ALA A 243 2.49 -6.84 -3.93
CA ALA A 243 1.04 -7.00 -3.99
C ALA A 243 0.39 -6.79 -2.62
N LEU A 244 -0.90 -6.46 -2.64
CA LEU A 244 -1.77 -6.46 -1.46
C LEU A 244 -2.59 -7.75 -1.41
N ASP A 245 -2.71 -8.34 -0.22
CA ASP A 245 -3.65 -9.44 -0.03
C ASP A 245 -5.09 -8.95 -0.27
N PRO A 246 -5.97 -9.73 -0.90
CA PRO A 246 -7.34 -9.31 -1.21
C PRO A 246 -8.14 -8.82 -0.01
N GLY A 247 -7.87 -9.36 1.17
CA GLY A 247 -8.53 -9.00 2.44
C GLY A 247 -7.79 -7.95 3.29
N SER A 248 -6.69 -7.36 2.82
CA SER A 248 -5.83 -6.47 3.62
C SER A 248 -6.53 -5.19 4.07
N LEU A 249 -7.46 -4.67 3.26
CA LEU A 249 -8.20 -3.42 3.50
C LEU A 249 -9.67 -3.66 3.92
N ILE A 250 -10.07 -4.91 4.16
CA ILE A 250 -11.44 -5.25 4.58
C ILE A 250 -11.77 -4.61 5.93
N GLY A 251 -12.93 -3.95 6.01
CA GLY A 251 -13.43 -3.31 7.22
C GLY A 251 -12.94 -1.87 7.42
N LEU A 252 -12.10 -1.36 6.53
CA LEU A 252 -11.69 0.05 6.53
C LEU A 252 -12.70 0.92 5.78
N ASN A 253 -12.85 2.15 6.26
CA ASN A 253 -13.76 3.14 5.69
C ASN A 253 -12.98 4.37 5.20
N LEU A 254 -12.00 4.10 4.32
CA LEU A 254 -11.06 5.11 3.84
C LEU A 254 -11.73 6.12 2.92
N SER A 255 -11.33 7.38 3.06
CA SER A 255 -11.58 8.46 2.11
C SER A 255 -10.37 8.72 1.20
N SER A 256 -9.16 8.47 1.71
CA SER A 256 -7.91 8.63 0.99
C SER A 256 -7.00 7.42 1.21
N LEU A 257 -6.46 6.90 0.12
CA LEU A 257 -5.47 5.82 0.13
C LEU A 257 -4.30 6.22 -0.78
N ALA A 258 -3.11 6.26 -0.22
CA ALA A 258 -1.87 6.44 -0.97
C ALA A 258 -0.97 5.22 -0.77
N ILE A 259 -0.55 4.59 -1.87
CA ILE A 259 0.46 3.52 -1.89
C ILE A 259 1.47 3.92 -2.95
N THR A 260 2.53 4.61 -2.55
CA THR A 260 3.44 5.29 -3.46
C THR A 260 4.87 4.83 -3.29
N ARG A 261 5.66 4.85 -4.39
CA ARG A 261 7.06 4.38 -4.39
C ARG A 261 7.23 2.95 -3.89
N CYS A 262 6.28 2.08 -4.17
CA CYS A 262 6.36 0.65 -3.87
C CYS A 262 6.64 -0.14 -5.15
N ASN A 263 6.55 -1.48 -5.09
CA ASN A 263 6.82 -2.37 -6.24
C ASN A 263 5.55 -3.00 -6.80
N LEU A 264 4.40 -2.29 -6.74
CA LEU A 264 3.15 -2.81 -7.28
C LEU A 264 3.19 -2.84 -8.81
N SER A 265 3.14 -4.04 -9.40
CA SER A 265 3.13 -4.23 -10.87
C SER A 265 1.75 -4.02 -11.50
N SER A 266 0.69 -4.01 -10.70
CA SER A 266 -0.69 -3.79 -11.14
C SER A 266 -1.51 -3.11 -10.05
N VAL A 267 -2.61 -2.45 -10.45
CA VAL A 267 -3.58 -1.88 -9.49
C VAL A 267 -4.19 -3.02 -8.65
N PRO A 268 -4.17 -2.95 -7.31
CA PRO A 268 -4.64 -4.04 -6.44
C PRO A 268 -6.18 -4.08 -6.34
N PHE A 269 -6.87 -4.33 -7.45
CA PHE A 269 -8.34 -4.25 -7.56
C PHE A 269 -9.09 -5.07 -6.52
N GLN A 270 -8.57 -6.26 -6.17
CA GLN A 270 -9.23 -7.15 -5.22
C GLN A 270 -9.23 -6.59 -3.80
N ALA A 271 -8.12 -5.94 -3.39
CA ALA A 271 -8.04 -5.28 -2.09
C ALA A 271 -8.90 -3.99 -2.05
N LEU A 272 -8.98 -3.26 -3.18
CA LEU A 272 -9.74 -2.02 -3.29
C LEU A 272 -11.25 -2.22 -3.36
N HIS A 273 -11.73 -3.41 -3.74
CA HIS A 273 -13.15 -3.67 -4.06
C HIS A 273 -14.15 -3.22 -2.97
N HIS A 274 -13.73 -3.27 -1.71
CA HIS A 274 -14.60 -2.94 -0.56
C HIS A 274 -14.58 -1.46 -0.15
N LEU A 275 -13.72 -0.63 -0.77
CA LEU A 275 -13.52 0.77 -0.38
C LEU A 275 -14.52 1.72 -1.08
N SER A 276 -15.82 1.51 -0.89
CA SER A 276 -16.89 2.28 -1.55
C SER A 276 -16.91 3.78 -1.19
N PHE A 277 -16.24 4.20 -0.12
CA PHE A 277 -16.13 5.60 0.33
C PHE A 277 -14.87 6.31 -0.16
N LEU A 278 -13.98 5.59 -0.87
CA LEU A 278 -12.71 6.14 -1.34
C LEU A 278 -12.95 7.29 -2.32
N ARG A 279 -12.30 8.41 -2.07
CA ARG A 279 -12.34 9.62 -2.92
C ARG A 279 -11.02 9.88 -3.61
N VAL A 280 -9.91 9.64 -2.94
CA VAL A 280 -8.56 9.87 -3.44
C VAL A 280 -7.80 8.56 -3.43
N LEU A 281 -7.28 8.17 -4.58
CA LEU A 281 -6.40 7.01 -4.75
C LEU A 281 -5.11 7.47 -5.41
N ASP A 282 -3.99 7.34 -4.69
CA ASP A 282 -2.66 7.64 -5.19
C ASP A 282 -1.82 6.35 -5.25
N LEU A 283 -1.46 5.94 -6.45
CA LEU A 283 -0.60 4.78 -6.73
C LEU A 283 0.66 5.21 -7.50
N SER A 284 1.05 6.47 -7.40
CA SER A 284 2.19 7.05 -8.12
C SER A 284 3.51 6.34 -7.80
N GLN A 285 4.41 6.32 -8.78
CA GLN A 285 5.75 5.75 -8.65
C GLN A 285 5.75 4.26 -8.27
N ASN A 286 4.81 3.50 -8.84
CA ASN A 286 4.78 2.04 -8.85
C ASN A 286 4.93 1.53 -10.29
N PRO A 287 5.51 0.36 -10.55
CA PRO A 287 5.69 -0.17 -11.91
C PRO A 287 4.38 -0.72 -12.51
N ILE A 288 3.28 0.05 -12.43
CA ILE A 288 1.97 -0.33 -12.95
C ILE A 288 1.93 -0.04 -14.45
N SER A 289 1.68 -1.08 -15.28
CA SER A 289 1.77 -0.99 -16.74
C SER A 289 0.44 -0.68 -17.45
N ALA A 290 -0.71 -1.01 -16.86
CA ALA A 290 -2.01 -0.83 -17.50
C ALA A 290 -3.16 -0.60 -16.51
N ILE A 291 -4.20 0.09 -16.99
CA ILE A 291 -5.50 0.18 -16.30
C ILE A 291 -6.54 -0.57 -17.15
N PRO A 292 -6.96 -1.78 -16.75
CA PRO A 292 -7.95 -2.58 -17.49
C PRO A 292 -9.37 -2.01 -17.40
N ALA A 293 -10.20 -2.39 -18.37
CA ALA A 293 -11.60 -1.99 -18.45
C ALA A 293 -12.40 -2.37 -17.18
N ARG A 294 -13.22 -1.44 -16.67
CA ARG A 294 -14.23 -1.63 -15.63
C ARG A 294 -13.75 -2.16 -14.28
N ARG A 295 -12.43 -2.28 -14.05
CA ARG A 295 -11.89 -2.80 -12.79
C ARG A 295 -12.04 -1.84 -11.61
N LEU A 296 -12.14 -0.53 -11.87
CA LEU A 296 -12.33 0.51 -10.86
C LEU A 296 -13.81 0.79 -10.55
N SER A 297 -14.76 0.13 -11.24
CA SER A 297 -16.20 0.37 -11.09
C SER A 297 -16.76 0.26 -9.66
N PRO A 298 -16.22 -0.53 -8.71
CA PRO A 298 -16.68 -0.53 -7.32
C PRO A 298 -16.41 0.78 -6.57
N LEU A 299 -15.44 1.58 -7.02
CA LEU A 299 -15.04 2.82 -6.37
C LEU A 299 -15.92 4.00 -6.80
N VAL A 300 -17.23 3.89 -6.61
CA VAL A 300 -18.24 4.83 -7.14
C VAL A 300 -18.08 6.29 -6.69
N ARG A 301 -17.38 6.53 -5.58
CA ARG A 301 -17.13 7.87 -5.02
C ARG A 301 -15.73 8.40 -5.35
N LEU A 302 -14.95 7.68 -6.15
CA LEU A 302 -13.61 8.10 -6.52
C LEU A 302 -13.67 9.42 -7.31
N GLN A 303 -12.91 10.39 -6.82
CA GLN A 303 -12.81 11.74 -7.36
C GLN A 303 -11.46 11.97 -8.05
N GLU A 304 -10.40 11.47 -7.44
CA GLU A 304 -9.03 11.67 -7.87
C GLU A 304 -8.28 10.33 -7.97
N LEU A 305 -7.60 10.14 -9.09
CA LEU A 305 -6.68 9.03 -9.31
C LEU A 305 -5.33 9.57 -9.75
N ARG A 306 -4.27 9.19 -9.03
CA ARG A 306 -2.90 9.57 -9.33
C ARG A 306 -2.07 8.32 -9.58
N LEU A 307 -1.36 8.32 -10.71
CA LEU A 307 -0.47 7.27 -11.20
C LEU A 307 0.74 7.90 -11.91
N SER A 308 1.21 9.05 -11.41
CA SER A 308 2.36 9.73 -12.00
C SER A 308 3.66 8.96 -11.77
N GLY A 309 4.57 8.96 -12.74
CA GLY A 309 5.84 8.26 -12.65
C GLY A 309 5.71 6.73 -12.49
N ALA A 310 4.61 6.15 -12.99
CA ALA A 310 4.44 4.71 -13.11
C ALA A 310 5.05 4.21 -14.46
N CYS A 311 4.69 3.03 -14.89
CA CYS A 311 5.13 2.50 -16.19
C CYS A 311 3.94 2.30 -17.14
N LEU A 312 2.91 3.17 -17.04
CA LEU A 312 1.67 3.02 -17.79
C LEU A 312 1.92 3.12 -19.28
N THR A 313 1.58 2.06 -20.01
CA THR A 313 1.60 2.00 -21.47
C THR A 313 0.21 2.09 -22.07
N SER A 314 -0.84 1.69 -21.32
CA SER A 314 -2.21 1.67 -21.82
C SER A 314 -3.25 1.93 -20.73
N ILE A 315 -4.32 2.60 -21.13
CA ILE A 315 -5.58 2.73 -20.38
C ILE A 315 -6.67 2.23 -21.31
N GLU A 316 -7.33 1.12 -20.93
CA GLU A 316 -8.31 0.47 -21.79
C GLU A 316 -9.61 1.28 -21.91
N ALA A 317 -10.36 1.07 -22.99
CA ALA A 317 -11.70 1.60 -23.16
C ALA A 317 -12.59 1.22 -21.94
N HIS A 318 -13.38 2.17 -21.46
CA HIS A 318 -14.22 2.00 -20.26
C HIS A 318 -13.46 1.74 -18.94
N ALA A 319 -12.17 2.09 -18.85
CA ALA A 319 -11.38 1.90 -17.62
C ALA A 319 -12.01 2.62 -16.41
N PHE A 320 -12.57 3.81 -16.62
CA PHE A 320 -13.21 4.62 -15.57
C PHE A 320 -14.74 4.51 -15.53
N HIS A 321 -15.29 3.48 -16.19
CA HIS A 321 -16.73 3.24 -16.18
C HIS A 321 -17.28 3.08 -14.75
N GLY A 322 -18.39 3.74 -14.43
CA GLY A 322 -19.01 3.73 -13.10
C GLY A 322 -18.54 4.83 -12.16
N LEU A 323 -17.45 5.53 -12.48
CA LEU A 323 -16.90 6.61 -11.65
C LEU A 323 -17.63 7.93 -11.93
N THR A 324 -18.77 8.15 -11.27
CA THR A 324 -19.66 9.31 -11.55
C THR A 324 -19.14 10.65 -10.99
N ALA A 325 -18.28 10.59 -9.96
CA ALA A 325 -17.71 11.77 -9.27
C ALA A 325 -16.27 12.10 -9.74
N PHE A 326 -15.75 11.35 -10.73
CA PHE A 326 -14.37 11.44 -11.19
C PHE A 326 -14.08 12.75 -11.91
N HIS A 327 -13.08 13.51 -11.44
CA HIS A 327 -12.74 14.82 -12.01
C HIS A 327 -11.24 15.10 -12.12
N LEU A 328 -10.37 14.29 -11.48
CA LEU A 328 -8.93 14.43 -11.56
C LEU A 328 -8.25 13.12 -11.95
N LEU A 329 -7.49 13.15 -13.04
CA LEU A 329 -6.58 12.08 -13.44
C LEU A 329 -5.16 12.64 -13.59
N ASP A 330 -4.23 12.10 -12.82
CA ASP A 330 -2.80 12.39 -12.95
C ASP A 330 -2.06 11.12 -13.40
N VAL A 331 -1.64 11.12 -14.64
CA VAL A 331 -0.83 10.07 -15.27
C VAL A 331 0.41 10.68 -15.94
N ALA A 332 0.93 11.77 -15.38
CA ALA A 332 2.17 12.38 -15.83
C ALA A 332 3.35 11.40 -15.72
N ASP A 333 4.37 11.63 -16.52
CA ASP A 333 5.65 10.89 -16.49
C ASP A 333 5.46 9.36 -16.62
N ASN A 334 4.71 8.95 -17.65
CA ASN A 334 4.44 7.57 -18.02
C ASN A 334 4.85 7.27 -19.48
N ALA A 335 4.50 6.11 -19.99
CA ALA A 335 4.78 5.66 -21.36
C ALA A 335 3.53 5.62 -22.26
N LEU A 336 2.51 6.43 -21.96
CA LEU A 336 1.27 6.47 -22.71
C LEU A 336 1.50 7.10 -24.09
N GLN A 337 1.14 6.38 -25.14
CA GLN A 337 1.13 6.90 -26.50
C GLN A 337 -0.21 7.54 -26.88
N THR A 338 -1.28 7.15 -26.21
CA THR A 338 -2.63 7.66 -26.43
C THR A 338 -3.49 7.57 -25.17
N LEU A 339 -4.57 8.34 -25.17
CA LEU A 339 -5.64 8.26 -24.18
C LEU A 339 -6.97 8.48 -24.90
N GLU A 340 -7.75 7.42 -25.00
CA GLU A 340 -9.00 7.46 -25.73
C GLU A 340 -10.15 8.05 -24.91
N GLU A 341 -11.05 8.78 -25.58
CA GLU A 341 -12.27 9.34 -24.98
C GLU A 341 -13.15 8.25 -24.36
N THR A 342 -13.16 7.06 -24.98
CA THR A 342 -13.92 5.87 -24.55
C THR A 342 -13.52 5.33 -23.17
N ALA A 343 -12.37 5.71 -22.64
CA ALA A 343 -11.95 5.35 -21.29
C ALA A 343 -12.84 6.00 -20.22
N PHE A 344 -13.45 7.15 -20.53
CA PHE A 344 -14.22 7.97 -19.60
C PHE A 344 -15.73 7.81 -19.81
N PRO A 345 -16.53 7.71 -18.74
CA PRO A 345 -17.99 7.70 -18.85
C PRO A 345 -18.56 9.08 -19.21
N SER A 346 -17.89 10.15 -18.81
CA SER A 346 -18.29 11.54 -19.01
C SER A 346 -17.04 12.42 -19.05
N PRO A 347 -16.37 12.55 -20.19
CA PRO A 347 -15.13 13.33 -20.33
C PRO A 347 -15.32 14.80 -19.94
N ASP A 348 -16.50 15.35 -20.14
CA ASP A 348 -16.84 16.74 -19.81
C ASP A 348 -16.80 17.06 -18.31
N LYS A 349 -16.87 16.05 -17.44
CA LYS A 349 -16.75 16.23 -15.99
C LYS A 349 -15.31 16.29 -15.50
N LEU A 350 -14.36 15.91 -16.36
CA LEU A 350 -12.95 16.01 -16.03
C LEU A 350 -12.53 17.47 -15.92
N VAL A 351 -11.92 17.82 -14.80
CA VAL A 351 -11.42 19.17 -14.51
C VAL A 351 -9.91 19.24 -14.67
N THR A 352 -9.21 18.26 -14.08
CA THR A 352 -7.74 18.18 -14.11
C THR A 352 -7.30 16.89 -14.81
N LEU A 353 -6.45 17.05 -15.81
CA LEU A 353 -5.84 15.93 -16.55
C LEU A 353 -4.35 16.19 -16.76
N ARG A 354 -3.51 15.53 -15.97
CA ARG A 354 -2.05 15.64 -16.10
C ARG A 354 -1.51 14.52 -16.96
N LEU A 355 -0.92 14.86 -18.11
CA LEU A 355 -0.39 13.95 -19.13
C LEU A 355 1.06 14.30 -19.55
N SER A 356 1.66 15.33 -18.93
CA SER A 356 3.05 15.71 -19.23
C SER A 356 4.01 14.52 -19.07
N GLY A 357 5.12 14.53 -19.81
CA GLY A 357 6.13 13.46 -19.75
C GLY A 357 5.69 12.12 -20.37
N ASN A 358 4.62 12.09 -21.18
CA ASN A 358 4.20 10.90 -21.94
C ASN A 358 4.57 11.05 -23.44
N PRO A 359 4.97 9.97 -24.13
CA PRO A 359 5.28 9.98 -25.56
C PRO A 359 4.00 9.95 -26.43
N LEU A 360 3.16 10.99 -26.33
CA LEU A 360 1.83 11.04 -26.95
C LEU A 360 1.93 11.14 -28.47
N THR A 361 1.21 10.27 -29.18
CA THR A 361 0.98 10.34 -30.62
C THR A 361 -0.28 11.18 -30.89
N CYS A 362 -0.10 12.38 -31.46
CA CYS A 362 -1.20 13.31 -31.70
C CYS A 362 -1.95 12.97 -33.01
N ASP A 363 -2.72 11.90 -32.94
CA ASP A 363 -3.62 11.43 -33.99
C ASP A 363 -5.11 11.62 -33.57
N CYS A 364 -6.04 11.07 -34.36
CA CYS A 364 -7.46 11.24 -34.13
C CYS A 364 -7.95 10.77 -32.76
N ARG A 365 -7.23 9.87 -32.08
CA ARG A 365 -7.56 9.38 -30.74
C ARG A 365 -7.48 10.46 -29.68
N LEU A 366 -6.61 11.46 -29.87
CA LEU A 366 -6.43 12.58 -28.96
C LEU A 366 -7.26 13.83 -29.35
N LEU A 367 -8.06 13.76 -30.43
CA LEU A 367 -8.83 14.90 -30.93
C LEU A 367 -9.83 15.44 -29.88
N TRP A 368 -10.37 14.58 -29.02
CA TRP A 368 -11.27 14.98 -27.94
C TRP A 368 -10.60 15.90 -26.92
N LEU A 369 -9.29 15.72 -26.65
CA LEU A 369 -8.52 16.60 -25.76
C LEU A 369 -8.41 18.01 -26.30
N LEU A 370 -8.29 18.18 -27.62
CA LEU A 370 -8.30 19.50 -28.24
C LEU A 370 -9.63 20.23 -28.06
N ARG A 371 -10.75 19.50 -28.12
CA ARG A 371 -12.09 20.06 -27.87
C ARG A 371 -12.25 20.55 -26.42
N LEU A 372 -11.59 19.88 -25.47
CA LEU A 372 -11.70 20.18 -24.04
C LEU A 372 -10.53 21.01 -23.49
N ARG A 373 -9.52 21.35 -24.30
CA ARG A 373 -8.25 21.95 -23.83
C ARG A 373 -8.38 23.29 -23.10
N SER A 374 -9.43 24.06 -23.41
CA SER A 374 -9.70 25.35 -22.76
C SER A 374 -10.32 25.17 -21.36
N ARG A 375 -10.93 24.02 -21.09
CA ARG A 375 -11.62 23.70 -19.81
C ARG A 375 -10.76 22.83 -18.91
N LEU A 376 -9.84 22.04 -19.48
CA LEU A 376 -8.98 21.11 -18.74
C LEU A 376 -7.77 21.85 -18.16
N ASP A 377 -7.55 21.62 -16.87
CA ASP A 377 -6.30 21.98 -16.23
C ASP A 377 -5.25 20.86 -16.45
N PHE A 378 -4.21 21.18 -17.24
CA PHE A 378 -3.09 20.27 -17.46
C PHE A 378 -1.95 20.43 -16.44
N GLY A 379 -2.12 21.30 -15.43
CA GLY A 379 -1.09 21.62 -14.46
C GLY A 379 -0.04 22.58 -15.03
N THR A 380 1.17 22.51 -14.47
CA THR A 380 2.29 23.41 -14.81
C THR A 380 2.86 23.17 -16.21
N SER A 381 2.80 21.92 -16.68
CA SER A 381 3.36 21.51 -17.98
C SER A 381 2.28 20.86 -18.84
N PRO A 382 1.72 21.58 -19.82
CA PRO A 382 0.75 20.99 -20.73
C PRO A 382 1.39 19.87 -21.57
N PRO A 383 0.63 18.82 -21.93
CA PRO A 383 1.16 17.70 -22.70
C PRO A 383 1.57 18.12 -24.11
N ALA A 384 2.67 17.54 -24.60
CA ALA A 384 3.21 17.78 -25.92
C ALA A 384 3.18 16.52 -26.79
N CYS A 385 3.09 16.70 -28.11
CA CYS A 385 3.11 15.61 -29.07
C CYS A 385 4.53 15.04 -29.24
N ALA A 386 4.72 13.73 -29.05
CA ALA A 386 5.94 13.04 -29.42
C ALA A 386 5.95 12.61 -30.90
N GLY A 387 4.79 12.48 -31.51
CA GLY A 387 4.57 12.16 -32.92
C GLY A 387 3.18 12.56 -33.39
N PRO A 388 2.90 12.52 -34.67
CA PRO A 388 3.82 12.33 -35.81
C PRO A 388 4.78 13.52 -36.01
N GLN A 389 5.80 13.35 -36.89
CA GLN A 389 6.92 14.29 -37.06
C GLN A 389 6.50 15.75 -37.29
N HIS A 390 5.43 16.01 -38.03
CA HIS A 390 4.97 17.36 -38.39
C HIS A 390 4.36 18.14 -37.20
N VAL A 391 4.02 17.47 -36.11
CA VAL A 391 3.48 18.08 -34.85
C VAL A 391 4.38 17.80 -33.66
N GLN A 392 5.50 17.11 -33.84
CA GLN A 392 6.42 16.75 -32.77
C GLN A 392 6.90 17.99 -32.00
N GLY A 393 6.87 17.90 -30.66
CA GLY A 393 7.26 18.98 -29.75
C GLY A 393 6.20 20.04 -29.51
N LYS A 394 5.10 20.07 -30.29
CA LYS A 394 4.01 21.04 -30.05
C LYS A 394 3.16 20.65 -28.86
N SER A 395 2.89 21.63 -28.00
CA SER A 395 1.95 21.47 -26.89
C SER A 395 0.50 21.43 -27.39
N LEU A 396 -0.37 20.67 -26.74
CA LEU A 396 -1.81 20.65 -27.05
C LEU A 396 -2.48 22.03 -26.94
N ARG A 397 -1.94 22.96 -26.16
CA ARG A 397 -2.44 24.35 -26.05
C ARG A 397 -2.08 25.23 -27.24
N GLU A 398 -1.07 24.87 -28.01
CA GLU A 398 -0.59 25.67 -29.17
C GLU A 398 -1.39 25.44 -30.46
N PHE A 399 -2.25 24.41 -30.46
CA PHE A 399 -3.10 24.16 -31.64
C PHE A 399 -4.27 25.13 -31.69
N SER A 400 -4.52 25.66 -32.89
CA SER A 400 -5.69 26.49 -33.18
C SER A 400 -6.98 25.66 -33.19
N ASP A 401 -8.15 26.31 -33.10
CA ASP A 401 -9.45 25.64 -33.20
C ASP A 401 -9.69 25.10 -34.61
N ILE A 402 -9.12 25.75 -35.62
CA ILE A 402 -9.10 25.30 -37.02
C ILE A 402 -7.78 24.56 -37.24
N LEU A 403 -7.86 23.24 -37.31
CA LEU A 403 -6.68 22.41 -37.56
C LEU A 403 -6.30 22.45 -39.02
N PRO A 404 -4.98 22.59 -39.37
CA PRO A 404 -4.52 22.40 -40.72
C PRO A 404 -4.82 20.98 -41.24
N PRO A 405 -5.00 20.79 -42.55
CA PRO A 405 -5.17 19.47 -43.15
C PRO A 405 -4.02 18.53 -42.76
N GLY A 406 -4.34 17.29 -42.40
CA GLY A 406 -3.36 16.29 -41.97
C GLY A 406 -2.97 16.31 -40.50
N HIS A 407 -3.49 17.25 -39.68
CA HIS A 407 -3.28 17.23 -38.23
C HIS A 407 -4.37 16.42 -37.53
N PHE A 408 -3.99 15.59 -36.55
CA PHE A 408 -4.91 14.74 -35.78
C PHE A 408 -5.82 13.84 -36.65
N THR A 409 -5.27 13.39 -37.79
CA THR A 409 -5.96 12.50 -38.72
C THR A 409 -5.55 11.05 -38.45
N CYS A 410 -6.44 10.12 -38.80
CA CYS A 410 -6.16 8.70 -38.82
C CYS A 410 -6.45 8.16 -40.22
N LYS A 411 -5.66 7.18 -40.65
CA LYS A 411 -5.87 6.43 -41.90
C LYS A 411 -6.71 5.19 -41.55
N PRO A 412 -7.88 4.99 -42.15
CA PRO A 412 -8.70 3.80 -41.88
C PRO A 412 -7.93 2.51 -42.23
N ALA A 413 -8.24 1.47 -41.51
CA ALA A 413 -7.68 0.15 -41.74
C ALA A 413 -8.14 -0.40 -43.11
N LEU A 414 -7.19 -0.81 -43.93
CA LEU A 414 -7.44 -1.45 -45.22
C LEU A 414 -6.60 -2.74 -45.31
N ILE A 415 -7.17 -3.80 -45.85
CA ILE A 415 -6.44 -5.05 -46.09
C ILE A 415 -5.39 -4.83 -47.19
N GLN A 416 -4.11 -4.98 -46.83
CA GLN A 416 -2.98 -4.78 -47.75
C GLN A 416 -2.53 -6.09 -48.40
N LYS A 417 -2.42 -7.16 -47.62
CA LYS A 417 -2.06 -8.49 -48.10
C LYS A 417 -3.02 -9.52 -47.56
N SER A 418 -3.46 -10.42 -48.43
CA SER A 418 -4.25 -11.59 -48.05
C SER A 418 -3.69 -12.82 -48.76
N GLY A 419 -3.82 -13.95 -48.09
CA GLY A 419 -3.57 -15.26 -48.68
C GLY A 419 -4.62 -15.62 -49.77
N PRO A 420 -4.55 -16.84 -50.31
CA PRO A 420 -5.51 -17.30 -51.30
C PRO A 420 -6.96 -17.26 -50.73
N ARG A 421 -7.94 -16.92 -51.58
CA ARG A 421 -9.36 -16.87 -51.20
C ARG A 421 -9.95 -18.26 -50.91
N TRP A 422 -9.27 -19.31 -51.37
CA TRP A 422 -9.65 -20.71 -51.16
C TRP A 422 -8.41 -21.46 -50.67
N VAL A 423 -8.56 -22.17 -49.58
CA VAL A 423 -7.57 -23.05 -48.97
C VAL A 423 -8.16 -24.45 -48.96
N ILE A 424 -7.43 -25.40 -49.51
CA ILE A 424 -7.83 -26.82 -49.49
C ILE A 424 -6.88 -27.52 -48.53
N ALA A 425 -7.41 -28.27 -47.58
CA ALA A 425 -6.64 -29.05 -46.64
C ALA A 425 -7.24 -30.44 -46.45
N GLU A 426 -6.39 -31.43 -46.28
CA GLU A 426 -6.82 -32.81 -45.93
C GLU A 426 -7.25 -32.87 -44.47
N GLU A 427 -8.19 -33.77 -44.16
CA GLU A 427 -8.59 -34.03 -42.78
C GLU A 427 -7.40 -34.53 -41.97
N GLY A 428 -7.18 -33.95 -40.76
CA GLY A 428 -5.99 -34.16 -39.93
C GLY A 428 -4.80 -33.31 -40.31
N GLY A 429 -4.80 -32.61 -41.46
CA GLY A 429 -3.76 -31.76 -41.97
C GLY A 429 -3.69 -30.39 -41.26
N HIS A 430 -2.99 -29.46 -41.91
CA HIS A 430 -2.72 -28.11 -41.39
C HIS A 430 -3.17 -27.05 -42.40
N ALA A 431 -3.90 -26.04 -41.95
CA ALA A 431 -4.30 -24.92 -42.78
C ALA A 431 -3.84 -23.58 -42.18
N VAL A 432 -3.36 -22.69 -43.06
CA VAL A 432 -2.87 -21.35 -42.68
C VAL A 432 -3.51 -20.29 -43.55
N PHE A 433 -4.00 -19.21 -42.94
CA PHE A 433 -4.56 -18.08 -43.64
C PHE A 433 -3.78 -16.82 -43.25
N SER A 434 -3.18 -16.14 -44.19
CA SER A 434 -2.49 -14.88 -43.95
C SER A 434 -3.42 -13.70 -44.24
N CYS A 435 -3.39 -12.71 -43.38
CA CYS A 435 -4.09 -11.44 -43.54
C CYS A 435 -3.32 -10.35 -42.83
N SER A 436 -3.03 -9.25 -43.54
CA SER A 436 -2.40 -8.07 -42.95
C SER A 436 -3.06 -6.80 -43.47
N GLY A 437 -3.03 -5.77 -42.62
CA GLY A 437 -3.63 -4.48 -42.94
C GLY A 437 -2.63 -3.34 -42.91
N ASP A 438 -2.99 -2.27 -43.57
CA ASP A 438 -2.34 -0.96 -43.54
C ASP A 438 -3.33 0.06 -42.96
N GLY A 439 -2.86 0.98 -42.14
CA GLY A 439 -3.66 2.02 -41.53
C GLY A 439 -2.85 2.77 -40.48
N ASP A 440 -3.33 3.91 -40.05
CA ASP A 440 -2.72 4.72 -39.01
C ASP A 440 -3.83 5.18 -38.02
N PRO A 441 -3.80 4.72 -36.79
CA PRO A 441 -2.85 3.78 -36.14
C PRO A 441 -2.84 2.39 -36.75
N ALA A 442 -1.71 1.67 -36.54
CA ALA A 442 -1.54 0.30 -37.04
C ALA A 442 -2.74 -0.57 -36.67
N PRO A 443 -3.39 -1.23 -37.65
CA PRO A 443 -4.62 -1.95 -37.38
C PRO A 443 -4.40 -3.29 -36.69
N THR A 444 -5.41 -3.72 -35.95
CA THR A 444 -5.47 -5.08 -35.38
C THR A 444 -6.16 -6.04 -36.34
N VAL A 445 -5.59 -7.26 -36.47
CA VAL A 445 -6.18 -8.34 -37.27
C VAL A 445 -6.92 -9.31 -36.36
N SER A 446 -8.17 -9.59 -36.70
CA SER A 446 -9.04 -10.53 -35.99
C SER A 446 -9.69 -11.47 -36.99
N TRP A 447 -10.02 -12.69 -36.56
CA TRP A 447 -10.66 -13.68 -37.41
C TRP A 447 -11.97 -14.17 -36.80
N MET A 448 -12.95 -14.42 -37.66
CA MET A 448 -14.26 -14.95 -37.32
C MET A 448 -14.48 -16.31 -38.01
N ARG A 449 -15.04 -17.27 -37.27
CA ARG A 449 -15.44 -18.61 -37.79
C ARG A 449 -16.65 -18.54 -38.72
N PRO A 450 -16.88 -19.59 -39.52
CA PRO A 450 -18.10 -19.71 -40.30
C PRO A 450 -19.40 -19.55 -39.50
N GLN A 451 -19.40 -19.92 -38.22
CA GLN A 451 -20.58 -19.78 -37.34
C GLN A 451 -20.67 -18.39 -36.64
N GLY A 452 -19.84 -17.43 -37.01
CA GLY A 452 -19.89 -16.06 -36.50
C GLY A 452 -19.19 -15.82 -35.16
N ALA A 453 -18.42 -16.78 -34.62
CA ALA A 453 -17.69 -16.61 -33.38
C ALA A 453 -16.25 -16.08 -33.65
N TRP A 454 -15.78 -15.16 -32.81
CA TRP A 454 -14.41 -14.64 -32.83
C TRP A 454 -13.41 -15.70 -32.38
N LEU A 455 -12.26 -15.76 -33.03
CA LEU A 455 -11.18 -16.68 -32.75
C LEU A 455 -10.16 -16.05 -31.80
N GLY A 456 -9.73 -16.83 -30.80
CA GLY A 456 -8.71 -16.43 -29.83
C GLY A 456 -7.28 -16.81 -30.24
N ARG A 457 -6.32 -16.51 -29.36
CA ARG A 457 -4.88 -16.81 -29.53
C ARG A 457 -4.49 -18.21 -29.05
N ALA A 458 -5.41 -18.99 -28.48
CA ALA A 458 -5.15 -20.31 -27.93
C ALA A 458 -6.05 -21.38 -28.55
N GLY A 459 -5.59 -22.63 -28.54
CA GLY A 459 -6.35 -23.79 -29.02
C GLY A 459 -5.86 -24.32 -30.38
N ARG A 460 -6.60 -25.28 -30.94
CA ARG A 460 -6.34 -25.92 -32.22
C ARG A 460 -6.50 -24.95 -33.41
N VAL A 461 -7.50 -24.07 -33.32
CA VAL A 461 -7.77 -22.95 -34.24
C VAL A 461 -7.42 -21.66 -33.53
N ARG A 462 -6.35 -20.99 -33.93
CA ARG A 462 -5.80 -19.83 -33.22
C ARG A 462 -5.28 -18.75 -34.17
N VAL A 463 -5.30 -17.52 -33.69
CA VAL A 463 -4.71 -16.35 -34.37
C VAL A 463 -3.35 -16.08 -33.77
N LEU A 464 -2.32 -16.04 -34.61
CA LEU A 464 -0.94 -15.72 -34.24
C LEU A 464 -0.77 -14.20 -34.07
N GLU A 465 0.39 -13.80 -33.50
CA GLU A 465 0.68 -12.37 -33.23
C GLU A 465 0.81 -11.52 -34.51
N ASP A 466 1.22 -12.13 -35.61
CA ASP A 466 1.32 -11.50 -36.93
C ASP A 466 -0.02 -11.37 -37.67
N GLY A 467 -1.13 -11.79 -37.03
CA GLY A 467 -2.46 -11.79 -37.64
C GLY A 467 -2.80 -13.03 -38.46
N THR A 468 -1.89 -14.01 -38.57
CA THR A 468 -2.12 -15.26 -39.29
C THR A 468 -3.07 -16.17 -38.53
N LEU A 469 -4.08 -16.72 -39.20
CA LEU A 469 -4.94 -17.79 -38.67
C LEU A 469 -4.31 -19.16 -38.94
N GLU A 470 -4.07 -19.93 -37.90
CA GLU A 470 -3.55 -21.28 -37.94
C GLU A 470 -4.60 -22.29 -37.47
N ILE A 471 -4.87 -23.33 -38.29
CA ILE A 471 -5.72 -24.47 -37.93
C ILE A 471 -4.88 -25.72 -37.96
N ARG A 472 -4.62 -26.30 -36.79
CA ARG A 472 -3.91 -27.57 -36.64
C ARG A 472 -4.90 -28.73 -36.60
N SER A 473 -4.54 -29.85 -37.24
CA SER A 473 -5.40 -31.03 -37.30
C SER A 473 -6.82 -30.67 -37.77
N VAL A 474 -6.90 -30.25 -39.04
CA VAL A 474 -8.12 -29.80 -39.69
C VAL A 474 -9.18 -30.89 -39.60
N GLN A 475 -10.42 -30.52 -39.28
CA GLN A 475 -11.59 -31.43 -39.17
C GLN A 475 -12.66 -31.02 -40.16
N LEU A 476 -13.53 -31.97 -40.57
CA LEU A 476 -14.63 -31.70 -41.48
C LEU A 476 -15.53 -30.52 -41.04
N GLN A 477 -15.72 -30.38 -39.76
CA GLN A 477 -16.49 -29.26 -39.17
C GLN A 477 -15.84 -27.89 -39.30
N ASP A 478 -14.57 -27.82 -39.67
CA ASP A 478 -13.85 -26.55 -39.89
C ASP A 478 -14.10 -25.98 -41.29
N ARG A 479 -14.73 -26.75 -42.17
CA ARG A 479 -15.12 -26.31 -43.52
C ARG A 479 -16.00 -25.06 -43.46
N GLY A 480 -15.72 -24.08 -44.32
CA GLY A 480 -16.55 -22.88 -44.46
C GLY A 480 -15.79 -21.59 -44.62
N ALA A 481 -16.54 -20.48 -44.54
CA ALA A 481 -16.00 -19.13 -44.72
C ALA A 481 -15.43 -18.56 -43.45
N TYR A 482 -14.13 -18.33 -43.42
CA TYR A 482 -13.46 -17.54 -42.38
C TYR A 482 -13.37 -16.08 -42.82
N VAL A 483 -13.64 -15.15 -41.89
CA VAL A 483 -13.59 -13.72 -42.17
C VAL A 483 -12.41 -13.09 -41.44
N CYS A 484 -11.45 -12.58 -42.17
CA CYS A 484 -10.44 -11.65 -41.66
C CYS A 484 -11.07 -10.28 -41.49
N VAL A 485 -10.92 -9.66 -40.35
CA VAL A 485 -11.31 -8.28 -40.06
C VAL A 485 -10.07 -7.53 -39.61
N VAL A 486 -9.74 -6.47 -40.33
CA VAL A 486 -8.65 -5.54 -40.03
C VAL A 486 -9.28 -4.25 -39.53
N SER A 487 -8.98 -3.82 -38.33
CA SER A 487 -9.65 -2.67 -37.73
C SER A 487 -8.70 -1.75 -36.97
N ASN A 488 -8.97 -0.44 -37.07
CA ASN A 488 -8.41 0.58 -36.20
C ASN A 488 -9.52 1.58 -35.83
N VAL A 489 -9.18 2.64 -35.10
CA VAL A 489 -10.15 3.67 -34.65
C VAL A 489 -10.76 4.49 -35.79
N ALA A 490 -10.17 4.50 -36.98
CA ALA A 490 -10.65 5.24 -38.14
C ALA A 490 -11.55 4.41 -39.06
N GLY A 491 -11.53 3.09 -38.95
CA GLY A 491 -12.38 2.23 -39.77
C GLY A 491 -11.97 0.75 -39.71
N ASN A 492 -12.71 -0.05 -40.45
CA ASN A 492 -12.44 -1.47 -40.61
C ASN A 492 -12.60 -1.90 -42.08
N ASP A 493 -11.92 -2.99 -42.40
CA ASP A 493 -12.05 -3.68 -43.68
C ASP A 493 -12.10 -5.18 -43.42
N SER A 494 -12.77 -5.95 -44.28
CA SER A 494 -12.95 -7.38 -44.08
C SER A 494 -12.84 -8.19 -45.36
N LEU A 495 -12.27 -9.39 -45.24
CA LEU A 495 -12.11 -10.32 -46.36
C LEU A 495 -12.57 -11.71 -45.94
N ARG A 496 -13.33 -12.37 -46.84
CA ARG A 496 -13.76 -13.77 -46.69
C ARG A 496 -12.80 -14.71 -47.41
N THR A 497 -12.37 -15.76 -46.69
CA THR A 497 -11.54 -16.84 -47.22
C THR A 497 -12.21 -18.18 -46.90
N TRP A 498 -12.24 -19.10 -47.84
CA TRP A 498 -12.91 -20.37 -47.71
C TRP A 498 -11.92 -21.48 -47.37
N LEU A 499 -12.28 -22.36 -46.46
CA LEU A 499 -11.63 -23.62 -46.18
C LEU A 499 -12.46 -24.76 -46.77
N GLU A 500 -11.88 -25.52 -47.70
CA GLU A 500 -12.40 -26.78 -48.16
C GLU A 500 -11.62 -27.92 -47.51
N VAL A 501 -12.32 -28.89 -46.96
CA VAL A 501 -11.70 -30.04 -46.29
C VAL A 501 -11.97 -31.29 -47.12
N ILE A 502 -10.91 -31.94 -47.57
CA ILE A 502 -10.95 -33.17 -48.35
C ILE A 502 -10.76 -34.35 -47.38
N GLN A 503 -11.67 -35.34 -47.44
CA GLN A 503 -11.45 -36.63 -46.79
C GLN A 503 -10.48 -37.44 -47.63
N VAL A 504 -9.44 -37.93 -47.03
CA VAL A 504 -8.57 -38.94 -47.62
C VAL A 504 -9.26 -40.28 -47.39
N GLU A 505 -9.96 -40.80 -48.40
CA GLU A 505 -10.42 -42.20 -48.37
C GLU A 505 -9.16 -43.10 -48.32
N PRO A 506 -9.12 -44.09 -47.42
CA PRO A 506 -8.05 -45.07 -47.46
C PRO A 506 -8.14 -45.80 -48.80
N PRO A 507 -7.05 -46.06 -49.49
CA PRO A 507 -7.08 -46.72 -50.79
C PRO A 507 -7.75 -48.07 -50.65
N ASN A 508 -8.97 -48.20 -51.22
CA ASN A 508 -9.68 -49.46 -51.39
C ASN A 508 -8.93 -50.28 -52.44
N GLY A 509 -7.90 -50.96 -52.03
CA GLY A 509 -7.18 -51.96 -52.84
C GLY A 509 -7.69 -53.35 -52.50
N THR A 510 -8.84 -53.74 -53.04
CA THR A 510 -9.17 -55.18 -53.18
C THR A 510 -8.48 -55.70 -54.41
N LEU A 511 -7.28 -56.26 -54.27
CA LEU A 511 -6.75 -57.32 -55.12
C LEU A 511 -6.64 -58.59 -54.31
N SER A 512 -7.61 -59.45 -54.48
CA SER A 512 -7.59 -60.83 -54.05
C SER A 512 -6.56 -61.58 -54.94
N ASP A 513 -5.43 -61.94 -54.37
CA ASP A 513 -4.59 -62.96 -54.90
C ASP A 513 -4.20 -63.94 -53.76
N PRO A 514 -4.63 -65.22 -53.86
CA PRO A 514 -4.47 -66.17 -52.76
C PRO A 514 -3.15 -66.91 -52.88
N ASN A 515 -2.01 -66.39 -52.50
CA ASN A 515 -0.82 -67.16 -52.16
C ASN A 515 0.43 -66.24 -52.01
N ILE A 516 0.60 -65.62 -50.88
CA ILE A 516 1.92 -65.26 -50.37
C ILE A 516 1.81 -65.16 -48.85
N THR A 517 2.38 -66.14 -48.17
CA THR A 517 2.64 -66.13 -46.73
C THR A 517 3.75 -65.13 -46.44
N MET A 518 3.44 -64.02 -45.79
CA MET A 518 4.41 -63.11 -45.21
C MET A 518 4.24 -63.05 -43.67
N PRO A 519 5.31 -62.96 -42.91
CA PRO A 519 5.26 -63.01 -41.44
C PRO A 519 4.70 -61.74 -40.83
N GLY A 520 3.90 -61.91 -39.79
CA GLY A 520 3.07 -60.98 -39.05
C GLY A 520 3.64 -59.61 -38.70
N ILE A 521 2.86 -58.60 -39.08
CA ILE A 521 2.88 -57.28 -38.45
C ILE A 521 1.78 -57.27 -37.39
N PRO A 522 2.04 -56.94 -36.13
CA PRO A 522 0.99 -56.92 -35.10
C PRO A 522 -0.05 -55.84 -35.40
N GLY A 523 -1.29 -56.23 -35.62
CA GLY A 523 -2.44 -55.33 -35.74
C GLY A 523 -2.78 -54.63 -34.43
N PRO A 524 -3.71 -53.64 -34.48
CA PRO A 524 -4.04 -52.85 -33.31
C PRO A 524 -4.60 -53.72 -32.20
N PHE A 525 -4.02 -53.62 -31.02
CA PHE A 525 -4.42 -54.31 -29.81
C PHE A 525 -5.87 -53.93 -29.45
N PHE A 526 -6.82 -54.79 -29.74
CA PHE A 526 -8.10 -54.83 -29.03
C PHE A 526 -7.82 -55.43 -27.65
N LEU A 527 -7.85 -54.61 -26.61
CA LEU A 527 -7.78 -55.04 -25.22
C LEU A 527 -9.04 -55.86 -24.90
N ASP A 528 -8.89 -57.22 -24.84
CA ASP A 528 -9.88 -58.09 -24.27
C ASP A 528 -10.15 -57.74 -22.81
N SER A 529 -11.35 -58.04 -22.31
CA SER A 529 -11.77 -57.70 -20.94
C SER A 529 -10.83 -58.15 -19.83
N ARG A 530 -10.01 -59.19 -20.09
CA ARG A 530 -8.93 -59.66 -19.22
C ARG A 530 -7.70 -58.73 -19.23
N GLY A 531 -7.40 -58.08 -20.36
CA GLY A 531 -6.30 -57.10 -20.47
C GLY A 531 -6.59 -55.80 -19.72
N VAL A 532 -7.83 -55.33 -19.78
CA VAL A 532 -8.29 -54.15 -19.03
C VAL A 532 -8.23 -54.38 -17.51
N ALA A 533 -8.65 -55.59 -17.07
CA ALA A 533 -8.54 -55.97 -15.66
C ALA A 533 -7.05 -56.03 -15.16
N MET A 534 -6.12 -56.51 -15.99
CA MET A 534 -4.69 -56.55 -15.64
C MET A 534 -4.09 -55.16 -15.55
N VAL A 535 -4.39 -54.25 -16.46
CA VAL A 535 -3.92 -52.86 -16.43
C VAL A 535 -4.47 -52.09 -15.21
N LEU A 536 -5.73 -52.33 -14.83
CA LEU A 536 -6.34 -51.74 -13.63
C LEU A 536 -5.71 -52.29 -12.33
N VAL A 537 -5.40 -53.59 -12.27
CA VAL A 537 -4.81 -54.23 -11.07
C VAL A 537 -3.34 -53.85 -10.92
N VAL A 538 -2.54 -53.86 -12.00
CA VAL A 538 -1.10 -53.58 -11.94
C VAL A 538 -0.81 -52.05 -11.86
N GLY A 539 -1.68 -51.20 -12.42
CA GLY A 539 -1.52 -49.74 -12.38
C GLY A 539 -2.13 -49.09 -11.15
N PHE A 540 -3.37 -49.46 -10.80
CA PHE A 540 -4.10 -48.78 -9.71
C PHE A 540 -3.75 -49.27 -8.30
N LEU A 541 -3.41 -50.56 -8.14
CA LEU A 541 -3.10 -51.10 -6.81
C LEU A 541 -1.80 -50.48 -6.20
N PRO A 542 -0.68 -50.31 -6.93
CA PRO A 542 0.48 -49.61 -6.41
C PRO A 542 0.24 -48.14 -6.13
N PHE A 543 -0.62 -47.47 -6.93
CA PHE A 543 -0.97 -46.09 -6.71
C PHE A 543 -1.79 -45.90 -5.42
N LEU A 544 -2.80 -46.74 -5.20
CA LEU A 544 -3.62 -46.72 -3.98
C LEU A 544 -2.80 -47.09 -2.73
N THR A 545 -1.87 -48.06 -2.83
CA THR A 545 -0.98 -48.39 -1.70
C THR A 545 0.00 -47.26 -1.38
N SER A 546 0.52 -46.56 -2.40
CA SER A 546 1.39 -45.40 -2.22
C SER A 546 0.66 -44.24 -1.56
N VAL A 547 -0.57 -43.97 -2.00
CA VAL A 547 -1.42 -42.88 -1.43
C VAL A 547 -1.80 -43.19 0.02
N THR A 548 -2.21 -44.44 0.34
CA THR A 548 -2.55 -44.82 1.71
C THR A 548 -1.33 -44.82 2.64
N LEU A 549 -0.14 -45.20 2.15
CA LEU A 549 1.11 -45.11 2.88
C LEU A 549 1.49 -43.64 3.18
N CYS A 550 1.33 -42.74 2.19
CA CYS A 550 1.52 -41.29 2.40
C CYS A 550 0.57 -40.74 3.46
N PHE A 551 -0.72 -41.03 3.39
CA PHE A 551 -1.68 -40.59 4.40
C PHE A 551 -1.41 -41.23 5.78
N GLY A 552 -0.99 -42.49 5.81
CA GLY A 552 -0.56 -43.16 7.05
C GLY A 552 0.65 -42.50 7.69
N LEU A 553 1.67 -42.15 6.90
CA LEU A 553 2.86 -41.44 7.36
C LEU A 553 2.53 -40.01 7.83
N ILE A 554 1.66 -39.28 7.13
CA ILE A 554 1.19 -37.95 7.54
C ILE A 554 0.41 -38.05 8.86
N ALA A 555 -0.44 -39.07 9.02
CA ALA A 555 -1.20 -39.28 10.27
C ALA A 555 -0.29 -39.70 11.45
N LEU A 556 0.73 -40.52 11.20
CA LEU A 556 1.75 -40.87 12.20
C LEU A 556 2.62 -39.67 12.55
N TRP A 557 3.00 -38.83 11.55
CA TRP A 557 3.78 -37.62 11.78
C TRP A 557 2.95 -36.55 12.54
N SER A 558 1.66 -36.45 12.25
CA SER A 558 0.74 -35.57 12.98
C SER A 558 0.48 -36.02 14.43
N LYS A 559 0.46 -37.34 14.70
CA LYS A 559 0.39 -37.89 16.06
C LYS A 559 1.72 -37.81 16.81
N GLY A 560 2.86 -37.80 16.12
CA GLY A 560 4.19 -37.70 16.73
C GLY A 560 4.60 -36.27 17.10
N LYS A 561 3.89 -35.22 16.68
CA LYS A 561 4.08 -33.87 17.20
C LYS A 561 3.40 -33.71 18.55
N GLY A 562 3.97 -34.35 19.56
CA GLY A 562 3.81 -33.90 20.94
C GLY A 562 4.23 -32.44 20.99
N ARG A 563 3.39 -31.58 21.62
CA ARG A 563 3.65 -30.15 21.85
C ARG A 563 5.04 -29.96 22.45
N VAL A 564 6.04 -29.64 21.62
CA VAL A 564 7.31 -29.11 22.09
C VAL A 564 7.05 -27.65 22.43
N LYS A 565 6.82 -27.39 23.71
CA LYS A 565 6.83 -26.03 24.26
C LYS A 565 8.29 -25.59 24.32
N HIS A 566 8.72 -24.72 23.41
CA HIS A 566 9.98 -24.02 23.57
C HIS A 566 9.82 -22.97 24.67
N HIS A 567 10.38 -23.24 25.85
CA HIS A 567 10.61 -22.22 26.88
C HIS A 567 11.93 -21.51 26.51
N MET A 568 11.86 -20.27 26.02
CA MET A 568 13.03 -19.39 26.02
C MET A 568 13.01 -18.60 27.33
N THR A 569 13.99 -18.89 28.19
CA THR A 569 14.30 -18.07 29.37
C THR A 569 15.38 -17.07 28.98
N PHE A 570 15.07 -15.79 29.08
CA PHE A 570 16.08 -14.73 28.98
C PHE A 570 16.47 -14.31 30.37
N ASP A 571 17.72 -14.57 30.76
CA ASP A 571 18.29 -14.06 32.01
C ASP A 571 18.87 -12.65 31.74
N PHE A 572 18.23 -11.62 32.27
CA PHE A 572 18.80 -10.28 32.30
C PHE A 572 19.70 -10.14 33.53
N VAL A 573 20.99 -10.05 33.30
CA VAL A 573 21.96 -9.69 34.33
C VAL A 573 22.04 -8.18 34.38
N ALA A 574 21.47 -7.57 35.42
CA ALA A 574 21.71 -6.15 35.72
C ALA A 574 23.18 -5.97 36.19
N PRO A 575 23.86 -4.89 35.78
CA PRO A 575 25.21 -4.60 36.27
C PRO A 575 25.15 -4.35 37.78
N ARG A 576 25.92 -5.11 38.56
CA ARG A 576 26.06 -4.96 40.00
C ARG A 576 26.71 -3.63 40.34
N SER A 577 25.99 -2.78 41.07
CA SER A 577 26.62 -1.77 41.91
C SER A 577 27.13 -2.51 43.17
N SER A 578 28.43 -2.26 43.48
CA SER A 578 29.09 -2.82 44.66
C SER A 578 28.41 -2.36 45.95
N GLY A 579 27.87 -3.29 46.72
CA GLY A 579 27.48 -3.11 48.12
C GLY A 579 26.00 -3.36 48.41
N ASP A 580 25.57 -4.59 48.51
CA ASP A 580 24.85 -5.12 49.65
C ASP A 580 24.54 -6.62 49.46
N LYS A 581 24.78 -7.39 50.50
CA LYS A 581 24.44 -8.81 50.57
C LYS A 581 23.01 -8.96 51.13
N ASN A 582 22.21 -9.79 50.50
CA ASN A 582 20.88 -10.29 50.88
C ASN A 582 19.68 -9.52 50.33
N SER A 583 19.17 -10.00 49.20
CA SER A 583 17.71 -10.22 49.07
C SER A 583 17.45 -11.00 47.74
N GLY A 584 16.54 -11.95 47.81
CA GLY A 584 16.23 -12.93 46.79
C GLY A 584 15.70 -12.30 45.49
N GLY A 585 16.16 -12.83 44.37
CA GLY A 585 15.78 -12.37 43.04
C GLY A 585 14.33 -12.72 42.71
N ASN A 586 13.54 -11.74 42.35
CA ASN A 586 12.24 -11.90 41.70
C ASN A 586 12.42 -12.33 40.25
N ARG A 587 12.02 -13.57 39.92
CA ARG A 587 11.92 -14.04 38.53
C ARG A 587 10.60 -13.54 37.93
N VAL A 588 10.68 -12.73 36.89
CA VAL A 588 9.52 -12.38 36.06
C VAL A 588 9.50 -13.31 34.84
N THR A 589 8.53 -14.21 34.79
CA THR A 589 8.28 -15.10 33.64
C THR A 589 7.26 -14.45 32.72
N ALA A 590 7.68 -14.07 31.50
CA ALA A 590 6.75 -13.70 30.44
C ALA A 590 6.36 -14.95 29.65
N LYS A 591 5.07 -15.27 29.59
CA LYS A 591 4.53 -16.30 28.69
C LYS A 591 4.13 -15.65 27.39
N LEU A 592 4.77 -16.02 26.30
CA LEU A 592 4.31 -15.76 24.93
C LEU A 592 3.42 -16.93 24.50
N PHE A 593 2.21 -16.62 24.08
CA PHE A 593 1.26 -17.56 23.47
C PHE A 593 1.45 -17.63 21.95
#